data_f0f01ddecc43e971e02d4e220f8146cb
#
_entry.id   f0f01ddecc43e971e02d4e220f8146cb
#
_cell.length_a   1.000
_cell.length_b   1.000
_cell.length_c   1.000
_cell.angle_alpha   90.00
_cell.angle_beta   90.00
_cell.angle_gamma   90.00
#
_symmetry.space_group_name_H-M   'P 1'
#
loop_
_entity.id
_entity.type
_entity.pdbx_description
1 polymer ?
#
loop_
_entity_poly.entity_id
_entity_poly.type
_entity_poly.pdbx_seq_one_letter_code
_entity_poly.pdbx_strand_id
1 'polypeptide(L)'
;MLLLAVAVFVIAADVISKAIVVATMPGHPNIRLLGGALTITLTRNGGAAFSIGTSMTIVFTVIALGVVVYILRTARNLRSVGWAITLGLLLGGATGNLLDRIFRAPGLFQGHVVDWIELPDWPVFNLADSAIVCAGVLVVLLALLGIRMDGTRPARESA
;
A
#
# COMPACT_ATOMS: atom_id res chain seq x y z
N MET A 1 0.77 19.25 -4.58
CA MET A 1 0.28 19.28 -3.17
C MET A 1 -0.64 18.10 -2.86
N LEU A 2 -1.72 17.85 -3.63
CA LEU A 2 -2.70 16.78 -3.34
C LEU A 2 -2.07 15.38 -3.23
N LEU A 3 -1.22 14.98 -4.18
CA LEU A 3 -0.52 13.68 -4.16
C LEU A 3 0.20 13.46 -2.81
N LEU A 4 0.99 14.44 -2.38
CA LEU A 4 1.73 14.33 -1.12
C LEU A 4 0.81 14.31 0.10
N ALA A 5 -0.28 15.06 0.09
CA ALA A 5 -1.27 15.04 1.18
C ALA A 5 -1.91 13.66 1.32
N VAL A 6 -2.32 13.03 0.19
CA VAL A 6 -2.86 11.67 0.18
C VAL A 6 -1.81 10.66 0.65
N ALA A 7 -0.57 10.76 0.16
CA ALA A 7 0.49 9.85 0.55
C ALA A 7 0.80 9.94 2.06
N VAL A 8 0.91 11.16 2.60
CA VAL A 8 1.15 11.38 4.05
C VAL A 8 0.00 10.83 4.88
N PHE A 9 -1.25 11.05 4.45
CA PHE A 9 -2.42 10.49 5.13
C PHE A 9 -2.38 8.95 5.18
N VAL A 10 -2.09 8.30 4.05
CA VAL A 10 -2.00 6.83 3.97
C VAL A 10 -0.86 6.30 4.85
N ILE A 11 0.33 6.92 4.78
CA ILE A 11 1.47 6.54 5.61
C ILE A 11 1.11 6.66 7.10
N ALA A 12 0.52 7.79 7.49
CA ALA A 12 0.14 8.01 8.90
C ALA A 12 -0.89 6.98 9.37
N ALA A 13 -1.94 6.73 8.58
CA ALA A 13 -2.95 5.74 8.91
C ALA A 13 -2.36 4.33 9.03
N ASP A 14 -1.49 3.93 8.10
CA ASP A 14 -0.84 2.62 8.11
C ASP A 14 0.10 2.46 9.31
N VAL A 15 1.00 3.43 9.53
CA VAL A 15 1.96 3.38 10.64
C VAL A 15 1.25 3.39 12.00
N ILE A 16 0.23 4.25 12.18
CA ILE A 16 -0.51 4.33 13.44
C ILE A 16 -1.28 3.03 13.70
N SER A 17 -2.01 2.51 12.71
CA SER A 17 -2.77 1.27 12.87
C SER A 17 -1.86 0.08 13.20
N LYS A 18 -0.75 -0.06 12.50
CA LYS A 18 0.27 -1.08 12.78
C LYS A 18 0.89 -0.92 14.17
N ALA A 19 1.17 0.29 14.61
CA ALA A 19 1.70 0.56 15.95
C ALA A 19 0.70 0.15 17.04
N ILE A 20 -0.58 0.47 16.87
CA ILE A 20 -1.65 0.06 17.79
C ILE A 20 -1.72 -1.46 17.88
N VAL A 21 -1.78 -2.16 16.74
CA VAL A 21 -1.90 -3.62 16.71
C VAL A 21 -0.68 -4.29 17.33
N VAL A 22 0.53 -3.82 17.04
CA VAL A 22 1.76 -4.35 17.64
C VAL A 22 1.83 -4.11 19.15
N ALA A 23 1.24 -3.02 19.64
CA ALA A 23 1.22 -2.70 21.07
C ALA A 23 0.13 -3.47 21.86
N THR A 24 -0.99 -3.81 21.21
CA THR A 24 -2.18 -4.31 21.90
C THR A 24 -2.48 -5.80 21.68
N MET A 25 -2.07 -6.38 20.55
CA MET A 25 -2.44 -7.74 20.18
C MET A 25 -1.52 -8.86 20.71
N PRO A 26 -0.23 -8.65 21.02
CA PRO A 26 0.62 -9.72 21.49
C PRO A 26 0.07 -10.41 22.74
N GLY A 27 -0.08 -11.74 22.69
CA GLY A 27 -0.62 -12.53 23.79
C GLY A 27 -2.15 -12.47 23.96
N HIS A 28 -2.86 -11.75 23.12
CA HIS A 28 -4.31 -11.68 23.12
C HIS A 28 -4.92 -12.48 21.97
N PRO A 29 -6.15 -13.02 22.13
CA PRO A 29 -6.85 -13.70 21.06
C PRO A 29 -7.23 -12.71 19.94
N ASN A 30 -7.38 -13.22 18.72
CA ASN A 30 -7.87 -12.44 17.59
C ASN A 30 -9.27 -11.87 17.87
N ILE A 31 -9.53 -10.64 17.45
CA ILE A 31 -10.81 -9.94 17.67
C ILE A 31 -11.69 -10.17 16.44
N ARG A 32 -12.75 -10.93 16.60
CA ARG A 32 -13.73 -11.16 15.54
C ARG A 32 -14.81 -10.08 15.54
N LEU A 33 -14.99 -9.43 14.40
CA LEU A 33 -15.97 -8.37 14.18
C LEU A 33 -16.97 -8.82 13.09
N LEU A 34 -18.14 -8.19 13.07
CA LEU A 34 -19.17 -8.43 12.04
C LEU A 34 -19.50 -9.92 11.84
N GLY A 35 -19.65 -10.69 12.95
CA GLY A 35 -19.94 -12.12 12.86
C GLY A 35 -18.80 -12.97 12.29
N GLY A 36 -17.56 -12.45 12.24
CA GLY A 36 -16.39 -13.13 11.69
C GLY A 36 -16.04 -12.74 10.25
N ALA A 37 -16.81 -11.84 9.63
CA ALA A 37 -16.48 -11.31 8.30
C ALA A 37 -15.23 -10.42 8.30
N LEU A 38 -14.84 -9.90 9.47
CA LEU A 38 -13.60 -9.16 9.69
C LEU A 38 -12.97 -9.63 10.98
N THR A 39 -11.71 -10.00 10.94
CA THR A 39 -10.93 -10.36 12.13
C THR A 39 -9.71 -9.45 12.24
N ILE A 40 -9.47 -8.91 13.43
CA ILE A 40 -8.22 -8.22 13.73
C ILE A 40 -7.25 -9.26 14.29
N THR A 41 -6.11 -9.38 13.64
CA THR A 41 -5.04 -10.33 14.00
C THR A 41 -3.69 -9.64 13.97
N LEU A 42 -2.61 -10.32 14.33
CA LEU A 42 -1.25 -9.82 14.18
C LEU A 42 -0.40 -10.85 13.48
N THR A 43 -0.03 -10.55 12.25
CA THR A 43 0.87 -11.37 11.43
C THR A 43 2.10 -10.55 11.04
N ARG A 44 3.26 -11.21 10.99
CA ARG A 44 4.53 -10.61 10.54
C ARG A 44 4.93 -11.26 9.22
N ASN A 45 4.74 -10.53 8.13
CA ASN A 45 4.91 -11.02 6.77
C ASN A 45 6.30 -10.66 6.22
N GLY A 46 7.18 -11.64 6.15
CA GLY A 46 8.50 -11.52 5.51
C GLY A 46 8.49 -11.73 3.99
N GLY A 47 7.30 -11.74 3.35
CA GLY A 47 7.16 -12.15 1.95
C GLY A 47 6.87 -13.65 1.81
N ALA A 48 6.35 -14.28 2.86
CA ALA A 48 6.17 -15.73 3.02
C ALA A 48 5.09 -16.35 2.11
N ALA A 49 4.31 -15.56 1.35
CA ALA A 49 3.33 -16.08 0.39
C ALA A 49 3.95 -17.10 -0.61
N PHE A 50 5.27 -17.14 -0.72
CA PHE A 50 6.00 -18.02 -1.63
C PHE A 50 7.01 -18.95 -0.94
N SER A 51 7.02 -19.07 0.39
CA SER A 51 7.93 -19.95 1.17
C SER A 51 9.44 -19.82 0.86
N ILE A 52 9.88 -18.71 0.26
CA ILE A 52 11.24 -18.53 -0.28
C ILE A 52 12.14 -17.69 0.67
N GLY A 53 11.69 -17.45 1.90
CA GLY A 53 12.55 -16.84 2.94
C GLY A 53 12.92 -15.36 2.70
N THR A 54 14.02 -14.93 3.31
CA THR A 54 14.49 -13.53 3.34
C THR A 54 14.79 -12.90 1.98
N SER A 55 15.11 -13.71 0.96
CA SER A 55 15.38 -13.22 -0.40
C SER A 55 14.20 -12.46 -1.01
N MET A 56 12.97 -12.90 -0.74
CA MET A 56 11.78 -12.22 -1.27
C MET A 56 11.53 -10.87 -0.60
N THR A 57 11.86 -10.73 0.68
CA THR A 57 11.75 -9.44 1.38
C THR A 57 12.62 -8.38 0.71
N ILE A 58 13.84 -8.72 0.33
CA ILE A 58 14.76 -7.81 -0.36
C ILE A 58 14.21 -7.44 -1.74
N VAL A 59 13.69 -8.42 -2.51
CA VAL A 59 13.09 -8.16 -3.82
C VAL A 59 11.93 -7.18 -3.70
N PHE A 60 11.00 -7.40 -2.77
CA PHE A 60 9.88 -6.48 -2.54
C PHE A 60 10.35 -5.10 -2.06
N THR A 61 11.40 -5.03 -1.26
CA THR A 61 12.00 -3.76 -0.83
C THR A 61 12.54 -2.96 -2.02
N VAL A 62 13.27 -3.62 -2.93
CA VAL A 62 13.81 -2.98 -4.14
C VAL A 62 12.69 -2.52 -5.07
N ILE A 63 11.65 -3.35 -5.27
CA ILE A 63 10.48 -2.98 -6.08
C ILE A 63 9.78 -1.76 -5.46
N ALA A 64 9.50 -1.77 -4.15
CA ALA A 64 8.85 -0.64 -3.47
C ALA A 64 9.67 0.65 -3.61
N LEU A 65 10.98 0.58 -3.43
CA LEU A 65 11.88 1.72 -3.63
C LEU A 65 11.82 2.24 -5.08
N GLY A 66 11.85 1.34 -6.07
CA GLY A 66 11.70 1.69 -7.49
C GLY A 66 10.39 2.40 -7.77
N VAL A 67 9.28 1.92 -7.22
CA VAL A 67 7.94 2.54 -7.33
C VAL A 67 7.94 3.94 -6.73
N VAL A 68 8.48 4.11 -5.52
CA VAL A 68 8.58 5.42 -4.85
C VAL A 68 9.36 6.41 -5.72
N VAL A 69 10.55 6.03 -6.21
CA VAL A 69 11.38 6.88 -7.07
C VAL A 69 10.67 7.23 -8.38
N TYR A 70 10.01 6.26 -9.01
CA TYR A 70 9.26 6.48 -10.24
C TYR A 70 8.12 7.49 -10.04
N ILE A 71 7.33 7.33 -8.97
CA ILE A 71 6.21 8.23 -8.67
C ILE A 71 6.72 9.65 -8.42
N LEU A 72 7.77 9.82 -7.61
CA LEU A 72 8.33 11.14 -7.30
C LEU A 72 8.85 11.86 -8.54
N ARG A 73 9.42 11.12 -9.50
CA ARG A 73 9.84 11.69 -10.80
C ARG A 73 8.66 12.09 -11.66
N THR A 74 7.64 11.24 -11.75
CA THR A 74 6.45 11.46 -12.59
C THR A 74 5.57 12.57 -12.02
N ALA A 75 5.55 12.76 -10.70
CA ALA A 75 4.73 13.76 -10.02
C ALA A 75 5.02 15.21 -10.45
N ARG A 76 6.19 15.48 -11.01
CA ARG A 76 6.58 16.85 -11.45
C ARG A 76 5.67 17.44 -12.51
N ASN A 77 5.10 16.61 -13.38
CA ASN A 77 4.26 17.03 -14.50
C ASN A 77 2.77 16.70 -14.30
N LEU A 78 2.40 16.34 -13.08
CA LEU A 78 1.07 15.88 -12.75
C LEU A 78 0.08 17.05 -12.60
N ARG A 79 -1.00 17.06 -13.40
CA ARG A 79 -2.08 18.05 -13.35
C ARG A 79 -3.45 17.44 -13.09
N SER A 80 -3.63 16.14 -13.35
CA SER A 80 -4.88 15.43 -13.11
C SER A 80 -5.10 15.17 -11.62
N VAL A 81 -6.24 15.56 -11.07
CA VAL A 81 -6.67 15.27 -9.69
C VAL A 81 -6.81 13.75 -9.47
N GLY A 82 -7.42 13.03 -10.42
CA GLY A 82 -7.56 11.58 -10.35
C GLY A 82 -6.21 10.89 -10.24
N TRP A 83 -5.27 11.23 -11.10
CA TRP A 83 -3.91 10.68 -11.04
C TRP A 83 -3.16 11.13 -9.79
N ALA A 84 -3.41 12.34 -9.27
CA ALA A 84 -2.79 12.78 -8.01
C ALA A 84 -3.25 11.93 -6.82
N ILE A 85 -4.53 11.58 -6.73
CA ILE A 85 -5.06 10.67 -5.70
C ILE A 85 -4.47 9.27 -5.90
N THR A 86 -4.53 8.74 -7.12
CA THR A 86 -4.04 7.40 -7.46
C THR A 86 -2.56 7.22 -7.10
N LEU A 87 -1.71 8.14 -7.56
CA LEU A 87 -0.28 8.08 -7.28
C LEU A 87 0.03 8.38 -5.81
N GLY A 88 -0.81 9.18 -5.13
CA GLY A 88 -0.70 9.43 -3.70
C GLY A 88 -1.00 8.16 -2.87
N LEU A 89 -2.05 7.42 -3.22
CA LEU A 89 -2.38 6.12 -2.60
C LEU A 89 -1.24 5.10 -2.82
N LEU A 90 -0.75 5.01 -4.05
CA LEU A 90 0.33 4.08 -4.40
C LEU A 90 1.64 4.44 -3.68
N LEU A 91 1.99 5.73 -3.64
CA LEU A 91 3.17 6.22 -2.93
C LEU A 91 3.06 5.97 -1.42
N GLY A 92 1.89 6.28 -0.83
CA GLY A 92 1.63 6.08 0.59
C GLY A 92 1.70 4.61 0.98
N GLY A 93 1.03 3.73 0.24
CA GLY A 93 1.04 2.29 0.49
C GLY A 93 2.42 1.66 0.30
N ALA A 94 3.11 1.98 -0.81
CA ALA A 94 4.47 1.49 -1.04
C ALA A 94 5.43 1.96 0.07
N THR A 95 5.33 3.22 0.50
CA THR A 95 6.16 3.77 1.57
C THR A 95 5.82 3.16 2.93
N GLY A 96 4.54 2.97 3.27
CA GLY A 96 4.12 2.34 4.53
C GLY A 96 4.73 0.94 4.69
N ASN A 97 4.61 0.09 3.68
CA ASN A 97 5.23 -1.23 3.70
C ASN A 97 6.76 -1.18 3.60
N LEU A 98 7.34 -0.17 2.95
CA LEU A 98 8.79 0.03 2.90
C LEU A 98 9.36 0.41 4.26
N LEU A 99 8.66 1.25 5.04
CA LEU A 99 9.05 1.61 6.41
C LEU A 99 9.16 0.37 7.31
N ASP A 100 8.19 -0.55 7.23
CA ASP A 100 8.29 -1.82 7.96
C ASP A 100 9.53 -2.62 7.55
N ARG A 101 9.81 -2.73 6.25
CA ARG A 101 10.98 -3.47 5.74
C ARG A 101 12.31 -2.84 6.13
N ILE A 102 12.35 -1.53 6.28
CA ILE A 102 13.58 -0.83 6.68
C ILE A 102 13.80 -0.91 8.19
N PHE A 103 12.74 -0.71 9.01
CA PHE A 103 12.93 -0.43 10.43
C PHE A 103 12.50 -1.55 11.38
N ARG A 104 11.79 -2.60 10.90
CA ARG A 104 11.38 -3.71 11.77
C ARG A 104 12.37 -4.86 11.74
N ALA A 105 12.22 -5.77 12.71
CA ALA A 105 12.96 -7.03 12.75
C ALA A 105 12.64 -7.90 11.51
N PRO A 106 13.60 -8.74 11.06
CA PRO A 106 14.86 -9.10 11.72
C PRO A 106 16.02 -8.12 11.50
N GLY A 107 15.96 -7.21 10.54
CA GLY A 107 17.06 -6.28 10.28
C GLY A 107 16.76 -5.29 9.15
N LEU A 108 17.70 -4.40 8.91
CA LEU A 108 17.60 -3.33 7.94
C LEU A 108 17.32 -3.90 6.53
N PHE A 109 16.29 -3.38 5.85
CA PHE A 109 15.79 -3.83 4.54
C PHE A 109 15.26 -5.27 4.48
N GLN A 110 15.21 -5.98 5.60
CA GLN A 110 14.71 -7.34 5.75
C GLN A 110 13.52 -7.43 6.72
N GLY A 111 13.06 -6.29 7.24
CA GLY A 111 11.97 -6.21 8.19
C GLY A 111 10.68 -6.83 7.67
N HIS A 112 9.95 -7.47 8.56
CA HIS A 112 8.66 -8.06 8.24
C HIS A 112 7.57 -7.01 8.30
N VAL A 113 6.71 -6.99 7.27
CA VAL A 113 5.53 -6.14 7.23
C VAL A 113 4.52 -6.62 8.27
N VAL A 114 3.90 -5.69 8.97
CA VAL A 114 2.82 -5.99 9.91
C VAL A 114 1.50 -6.01 9.15
N ASP A 115 0.86 -7.20 9.09
CA ASP A 115 -0.45 -7.41 8.53
C ASP A 115 -1.43 -7.71 9.66
N TRP A 116 -2.65 -7.15 9.60
CA TRP A 116 -3.57 -7.22 10.72
C TRP A 116 -5.05 -7.27 10.36
N ILE A 117 -5.40 -7.11 9.09
CA ILE A 117 -6.77 -7.22 8.57
C ILE A 117 -6.93 -8.61 7.96
N GLU A 118 -7.81 -9.43 8.51
CA GLU A 118 -8.11 -10.77 8.03
C GLU A 118 -9.57 -10.84 7.58
N LEU A 119 -9.79 -11.28 6.35
CA LEU A 119 -11.09 -11.60 5.79
C LEU A 119 -11.16 -13.10 5.53
N PRO A 120 -12.37 -13.74 5.54
CA PRO A 120 -12.51 -15.15 5.20
C PRO A 120 -11.90 -15.46 3.83
N ASP A 121 -11.12 -16.53 3.77
CA ASP A 121 -10.49 -17.03 2.54
C ASP A 121 -9.57 -16.03 1.81
N TRP A 122 -9.11 -14.98 2.51
CA TRP A 122 -8.21 -13.97 1.99
C TRP A 122 -6.93 -13.87 2.82
N PRO A 123 -5.76 -13.66 2.19
CA PRO A 123 -4.53 -13.41 2.93
C PRO A 123 -4.66 -12.21 3.88
N VAL A 124 -4.04 -12.28 5.05
CA VAL A 124 -3.99 -11.14 5.98
C VAL A 124 -3.24 -9.99 5.32
N PHE A 125 -3.75 -8.77 5.45
CA PHE A 125 -3.22 -7.57 4.83
C PHE A 125 -3.29 -6.36 5.78
N ASN A 126 -2.91 -5.18 5.30
CA ASN A 126 -2.87 -3.93 6.05
C ASN A 126 -3.44 -2.74 5.25
N LEU A 127 -3.43 -1.54 5.83
CA LEU A 127 -3.94 -0.34 5.15
C LEU A 127 -3.07 0.08 3.95
N ALA A 128 -1.76 -0.15 4.00
CA ALA A 128 -0.87 0.13 2.87
C ALA A 128 -1.22 -0.76 1.67
N ASP A 129 -1.50 -2.05 1.88
CA ASP A 129 -1.93 -2.97 0.82
C ASP A 129 -3.28 -2.54 0.24
N SER A 130 -4.23 -2.15 1.10
CA SER A 130 -5.52 -1.61 0.67
C SER A 130 -5.34 -0.38 -0.23
N ALA A 131 -4.46 0.53 0.14
CA ALA A 131 -4.17 1.72 -0.66
C ALA A 131 -3.54 1.36 -2.01
N ILE A 132 -2.62 0.38 -2.07
CA ILE A 132 -2.02 -0.11 -3.31
C ILE A 132 -3.08 -0.73 -4.22
N VAL A 133 -3.96 -1.57 -3.69
CA VAL A 133 -5.05 -2.20 -4.46
C VAL A 133 -6.02 -1.14 -4.99
N CYS A 134 -6.46 -0.20 -4.14
CA CYS A 134 -7.30 0.93 -4.58
C CYS A 134 -6.61 1.76 -5.67
N ALA A 135 -5.33 2.03 -5.55
CA ALA A 135 -4.56 2.72 -6.58
C ALA A 135 -4.54 1.94 -7.90
N GLY A 136 -4.34 0.61 -7.85
CA GLY A 136 -4.39 -0.26 -9.02
C GLY A 136 -5.73 -0.18 -9.75
N VAL A 137 -6.84 -0.25 -9.00
CA VAL A 137 -8.19 -0.10 -9.56
C VAL A 137 -8.35 1.28 -10.21
N LEU A 138 -7.92 2.35 -9.54
CA LEU A 138 -8.01 3.71 -10.08
C LEU A 138 -7.14 3.90 -11.33
N VAL A 139 -5.95 3.29 -11.42
CA VAL A 139 -5.12 3.30 -12.64
C VAL A 139 -5.91 2.75 -13.82
N VAL A 140 -6.53 1.57 -13.63
CA VAL A 140 -7.33 0.93 -14.70
C VAL A 140 -8.51 1.81 -15.10
N LEU A 141 -9.25 2.35 -14.12
CA LEU A 141 -10.41 3.22 -14.41
C LEU A 141 -10.00 4.50 -15.15
N LEU A 142 -8.93 5.17 -14.72
CA LEU A 142 -8.45 6.38 -15.39
C LEU A 142 -7.96 6.11 -16.80
N ALA A 143 -7.30 4.97 -17.01
CA ALA A 143 -6.85 4.52 -18.32
C ALA A 143 -8.05 4.22 -19.26
N LEU A 144 -9.06 3.49 -18.77
CA LEU A 144 -10.30 3.22 -19.55
C LEU A 144 -11.07 4.49 -19.90
N LEU A 145 -11.04 5.49 -19.01
CA LEU A 145 -11.66 6.81 -19.25
C LEU A 145 -10.82 7.72 -20.14
N GLY A 146 -9.63 7.29 -20.58
CA GLY A 146 -8.69 8.07 -21.38
C GLY A 146 -8.13 9.31 -20.69
N ILE A 147 -8.17 9.37 -19.35
CA ILE A 147 -7.67 10.51 -18.59
C ILE A 147 -6.15 10.43 -18.49
N ARG A 148 -5.44 11.39 -19.04
CA ARG A 148 -3.99 11.47 -18.97
C ARG A 148 -3.51 12.13 -17.68
N MET A 149 -2.23 11.94 -17.33
CA MET A 149 -1.64 12.52 -16.12
C MET A 149 -1.57 14.06 -16.16
N ASP A 150 -1.49 14.64 -17.36
CA ASP A 150 -1.55 16.11 -17.58
C ASP A 150 -2.98 16.69 -17.47
N GLY A 151 -3.99 15.83 -17.24
CA GLY A 151 -5.40 16.22 -17.13
C GLY A 151 -6.13 16.30 -18.45
N THR A 152 -5.49 16.05 -19.57
CA THR A 152 -6.12 16.05 -20.89
C THR A 152 -6.88 14.74 -21.13
N ARG A 153 -7.88 14.79 -22.04
CA ARG A 153 -8.53 13.61 -22.62
C ARG A 153 -8.31 13.65 -24.14
N PRO A 154 -8.07 12.52 -24.79
CA PRO A 154 -8.08 12.48 -26.25
C PRO A 154 -9.43 12.98 -26.77
N ALA A 155 -9.42 13.77 -27.83
CA ALA A 155 -10.66 14.13 -28.52
C ALA A 155 -11.36 12.83 -28.94
N ARG A 156 -12.67 12.71 -28.66
CA ARG A 156 -13.47 11.64 -29.27
C ARG A 156 -13.46 11.90 -30.77
N GLU A 157 -12.86 11.02 -31.54
CA GLU A 157 -13.10 11.01 -32.98
C GLU A 157 -14.61 10.86 -33.18
N SER A 158 -15.22 11.90 -33.71
CA SER A 158 -16.61 11.86 -34.15
C SER A 158 -16.68 10.88 -35.31
N ALA A 159 -17.25 9.69 -35.05
CA ALA A 159 -17.61 8.75 -36.09
C ALA A 159 -18.79 9.28 -36.91
#